data_e4f5fddb284110e1351182b9ed89e3e1
#
_entry.id   e4f5fddb284110e1351182b9ed89e3e1
#
_cell.length_a   1.000
_cell.length_b   1.000
_cell.length_c   1.000
_cell.angle_alpha   90.00
_cell.angle_beta   90.00
_cell.angle_gamma   90.00
#
_symmetry.space_group_name_H-M   'P 1'
#
loop_
_entity.id
_entity.type
_entity.pdbx_description
1 polymer ?
#
loop_
_entity_poly.entity_id
_entity_poly.type
_entity_poly.pdbx_seq_one_letter_code
_entity_poly.pdbx_strand_id
1 'polypeptide(L)'
;PDEAARKVKAVAAAVPPRAVLGIAGPGDGAYDWAKTRETFARVAAELPDLKLCLSTNGLALPERVEELKAMNVAHVTVTINMVDPHVGEAIHPWIFHDHRRHTGLEAARILHARQMESLERLAEADILVKVNSVLIPGINDDHMADVHQAVTARGAFLHNIMPLIARAE
;
A
#
# COMPACT_ATOMS: atom_id res chain seq x y z
N PRO A 1 -18.54 2.51 5.47
CA PRO A 1 -18.27 1.27 6.21
C PRO A 1 -19.43 0.27 6.16
N ASP A 2 -20.68 0.68 6.44
CA ASP A 2 -21.85 -0.22 6.47
C ASP A 2 -22.08 -0.98 5.16
N GLU A 3 -22.07 -0.26 4.04
CA GLU A 3 -22.25 -0.87 2.73
C GLU A 3 -21.10 -1.82 2.39
N ALA A 4 -19.86 -1.46 2.73
CA ALA A 4 -18.69 -2.29 2.51
C ALA A 4 -18.79 -3.59 3.31
N ALA A 5 -19.09 -3.51 4.61
CA ALA A 5 -19.25 -4.70 5.47
C ALA A 5 -20.37 -5.62 4.96
N ARG A 6 -21.51 -5.05 4.55
CA ARG A 6 -22.63 -5.83 3.97
C ARG A 6 -22.23 -6.57 2.69
N LYS A 7 -21.50 -5.89 1.76
CA LYS A 7 -21.02 -6.50 0.53
C LYS A 7 -20.02 -7.62 0.81
N VAL A 8 -19.09 -7.39 1.74
CA VAL A 8 -18.10 -8.39 2.14
C VAL A 8 -18.77 -9.66 2.68
N LYS A 9 -19.78 -9.52 3.55
CA LYS A 9 -20.55 -10.67 4.05
C LYS A 9 -21.22 -11.47 2.94
N ALA A 10 -21.88 -10.79 2.01
CA ALA A 10 -22.57 -11.46 0.90
C ALA A 10 -21.59 -12.22 0.01
N VAL A 11 -20.41 -11.66 -0.26
CA VAL A 11 -19.37 -12.30 -1.06
C VAL A 11 -18.69 -13.44 -0.26
N ALA A 12 -18.37 -13.22 1.01
CA ALA A 12 -17.70 -14.21 1.85
C ALA A 12 -18.52 -15.52 1.99
N ALA A 13 -19.85 -15.42 1.96
CA ALA A 13 -20.73 -16.59 1.96
C ALA A 13 -20.66 -17.43 0.66
N ALA A 14 -20.14 -16.86 -0.43
CA ALA A 14 -20.08 -17.49 -1.74
C ALA A 14 -18.66 -17.88 -2.19
N VAL A 15 -17.62 -17.57 -1.41
CA VAL A 15 -16.22 -17.85 -1.74
C VAL A 15 -15.58 -18.86 -0.79
N PRO A 16 -14.46 -19.51 -1.18
CA PRO A 16 -13.78 -20.47 -0.34
C PRO A 16 -13.34 -19.90 1.04
N PRO A 17 -13.22 -20.73 2.08
CA PRO A 17 -12.92 -20.29 3.46
C PRO A 17 -11.52 -19.67 3.70
N ARG A 18 -10.71 -19.51 2.66
CA ARG A 18 -9.38 -18.85 2.68
C ARG A 18 -9.37 -17.52 1.94
N ALA A 19 -10.52 -16.86 1.82
CA ALA A 19 -10.62 -15.57 1.14
C ALA A 19 -9.88 -14.48 1.92
N VAL A 20 -9.42 -13.47 1.17
CA VAL A 20 -8.77 -12.26 1.69
C VAL A 20 -9.63 -11.05 1.33
N LEU A 21 -9.92 -10.20 2.30
CA LEU A 21 -10.47 -8.88 2.03
C LEU A 21 -9.33 -7.88 1.82
N GLY A 22 -9.23 -7.33 0.62
CA GLY A 22 -8.31 -6.24 0.32
C GLY A 22 -9.04 -4.90 0.18
N ILE A 23 -8.53 -3.87 0.84
CA ILE A 23 -8.89 -2.47 0.55
C ILE A 23 -7.79 -1.89 -0.34
N ALA A 24 -8.15 -1.54 -1.61
CA ALA A 24 -7.19 -1.20 -2.67
C ALA A 24 -7.71 -0.12 -3.61
N GLY A 25 -8.34 0.87 -3.26
CA GLY A 25 -8.80 1.93 -4.17
C GLY A 25 -10.25 1.77 -4.69
N PRO A 26 -10.75 2.74 -5.47
CA PRO A 26 -10.02 3.91 -6.00
C PRO A 26 -9.55 4.86 -4.89
N GLY A 27 -8.39 5.50 -5.12
CA GLY A 27 -7.69 6.29 -4.11
C GLY A 27 -6.74 5.44 -3.26
N ASP A 28 -6.28 5.99 -2.14
CA ASP A 28 -5.35 5.30 -1.23
C ASP A 28 -6.08 4.84 0.03
N GLY A 29 -5.94 3.55 0.38
CA GLY A 29 -6.61 2.95 1.52
C GLY A 29 -6.19 3.51 2.89
N ALA A 30 -5.00 4.11 2.98
CA ALA A 30 -4.52 4.76 4.21
C ALA A 30 -4.89 6.25 4.32
N TYR A 31 -5.39 6.87 3.23
CA TYR A 31 -5.71 8.31 3.22
C TYR A 31 -6.92 8.66 4.07
N ASP A 32 -8.08 8.03 3.83
CA ASP A 32 -9.28 8.17 4.67
C ASP A 32 -9.29 7.09 5.74
N TRP A 33 -8.31 7.19 6.63
CA TRP A 33 -8.04 6.15 7.61
C TRP A 33 -9.24 5.81 8.50
N ALA A 34 -10.04 6.80 8.87
CA ALA A 34 -11.20 6.56 9.73
C ALA A 34 -12.17 5.54 9.10
N LYS A 35 -12.46 5.66 7.80
CA LYS A 35 -13.33 4.72 7.08
C LYS A 35 -12.69 3.35 6.88
N THR A 36 -11.41 3.30 6.56
CA THR A 36 -10.66 2.04 6.39
C THR A 36 -10.64 1.27 7.71
N ARG A 37 -10.26 1.92 8.81
CA ARG A 37 -10.24 1.35 10.15
C ARG A 37 -11.61 0.81 10.57
N GLU A 38 -12.65 1.62 10.41
CA GLU A 38 -14.01 1.21 10.78
C GLU A 38 -14.47 0.00 9.95
N THR A 39 -14.16 -0.02 8.65
CA THR A 39 -14.50 -1.16 7.78
C THR A 39 -13.79 -2.42 8.23
N PHE A 40 -12.48 -2.36 8.50
CA PHE A 40 -11.71 -3.49 8.99
C PHE A 40 -12.21 -3.99 10.35
N ALA A 41 -12.45 -3.08 11.30
CA ALA A 41 -12.95 -3.45 12.64
C ALA A 41 -14.29 -4.19 12.57
N ARG A 42 -15.22 -3.72 11.74
CA ARG A 42 -16.52 -4.39 11.55
C ARG A 42 -16.38 -5.75 10.91
N VAL A 43 -15.59 -5.85 9.85
CA VAL A 43 -15.37 -7.13 9.17
C VAL A 43 -14.66 -8.13 10.07
N ALA A 44 -13.64 -7.72 10.81
CA ALA A 44 -12.94 -8.60 11.76
C ALA A 44 -13.86 -9.12 12.86
N ALA A 45 -14.79 -8.29 13.36
CA ALA A 45 -15.76 -8.70 14.37
C ALA A 45 -16.79 -9.72 13.86
N GLU A 46 -17.21 -9.59 12.60
CA GLU A 46 -18.27 -10.40 12.00
C GLU A 46 -17.75 -11.63 11.24
N LEU A 47 -16.52 -11.57 10.73
CA LEU A 47 -15.86 -12.60 9.94
C LEU A 47 -14.41 -12.80 10.41
N PRO A 48 -14.18 -13.33 11.62
CA PRO A 48 -12.86 -13.40 12.25
C PRO A 48 -11.84 -14.26 11.47
N ASP A 49 -12.29 -15.19 10.66
CA ASP A 49 -11.43 -16.05 9.84
C ASP A 49 -10.98 -15.40 8.53
N LEU A 50 -11.61 -14.28 8.15
CA LEU A 50 -11.27 -13.57 6.92
C LEU A 50 -9.97 -12.79 7.09
N LYS A 51 -8.99 -13.04 6.22
CA LYS A 51 -7.73 -12.31 6.24
C LYS A 51 -7.92 -10.90 5.69
N LEU A 52 -7.38 -9.91 6.38
CA LEU A 52 -7.43 -8.51 5.97
C LEU A 52 -6.12 -8.11 5.26
N CYS A 53 -6.26 -7.30 4.23
CA CYS A 53 -5.15 -6.75 3.46
C CYS A 53 -5.40 -5.27 3.12
N LEU A 54 -4.36 -4.46 3.21
CA LEU A 54 -4.37 -3.06 2.78
C LEU A 54 -3.43 -2.86 1.60
N SER A 55 -3.88 -2.14 0.56
CA SER A 55 -2.99 -1.62 -0.49
C SER A 55 -2.92 -0.10 -0.39
N THR A 56 -1.71 0.45 -0.44
CA THR A 56 -1.44 1.88 -0.23
C THR A 56 -0.18 2.31 -0.98
N ASN A 57 -0.02 3.61 -1.21
CA ASN A 57 1.23 4.18 -1.70
C ASN A 57 2.30 4.37 -0.61
N GLY A 58 1.97 4.13 0.64
CA GLY A 58 2.87 4.23 1.79
C GLY A 58 2.99 5.61 2.42
N LEU A 59 2.45 6.67 1.82
CA LEU A 59 2.62 8.04 2.31
C LEU A 59 2.05 8.26 3.72
N ALA A 60 0.87 7.75 4.00
CA ALA A 60 0.17 7.89 5.28
C ALA A 60 0.26 6.63 6.17
N LEU A 61 1.09 5.65 5.78
CA LEU A 61 1.12 4.34 6.42
C LEU A 61 1.88 4.28 7.76
N PRO A 62 3.01 4.97 7.97
CA PRO A 62 3.79 4.82 9.20
C PRO A 62 3.00 5.01 10.49
N GLU A 63 2.08 5.96 10.54
CA GLU A 63 1.23 6.23 11.71
C GLU A 63 0.11 5.20 11.90
N ARG A 64 -0.06 4.26 10.96
CA ARG A 64 -1.18 3.30 10.95
C ARG A 64 -0.76 1.89 11.33
N VAL A 65 0.54 1.62 11.38
CA VAL A 65 1.08 0.27 11.54
C VAL A 65 0.60 -0.39 12.84
N GLU A 66 0.61 0.33 13.96
CA GLU A 66 0.14 -0.20 15.24
C GLU A 66 -1.36 -0.54 15.22
N GLU A 67 -2.17 0.29 14.58
CA GLU A 67 -3.60 0.00 14.44
C GLU A 67 -3.84 -1.19 13.50
N LEU A 68 -3.07 -1.32 12.41
CA LEU A 68 -3.12 -2.48 11.51
C LEU A 68 -2.77 -3.77 12.25
N LYS A 69 -1.74 -3.74 13.09
CA LYS A 69 -1.35 -4.86 13.93
C LYS A 69 -2.46 -5.24 14.91
N ALA A 70 -3.03 -4.25 15.60
CA ALA A 70 -4.13 -4.47 16.56
C ALA A 70 -5.39 -5.06 15.91
N MET A 71 -5.63 -4.77 14.62
CA MET A 71 -6.73 -5.35 13.84
C MET A 71 -6.38 -6.70 13.19
N ASN A 72 -5.20 -7.25 13.47
CA ASN A 72 -4.72 -8.51 12.90
C ASN A 72 -4.73 -8.51 11.34
N VAL A 73 -4.30 -7.40 10.73
CA VAL A 73 -4.15 -7.32 9.28
C VAL A 73 -3.03 -8.27 8.85
N ALA A 74 -3.35 -9.18 7.94
CA ALA A 74 -2.45 -10.28 7.59
C ALA A 74 -1.26 -9.83 6.74
N HIS A 75 -1.49 -8.88 5.82
CA HIS A 75 -0.43 -8.32 4.99
C HIS A 75 -0.80 -6.94 4.45
N VAL A 76 0.23 -6.17 4.11
CA VAL A 76 0.11 -4.87 3.46
C VAL A 76 0.83 -4.91 2.12
N THR A 77 0.19 -4.37 1.08
CA THR A 77 0.81 -4.15 -0.22
C THR A 77 1.17 -2.68 -0.35
N VAL A 78 2.45 -2.36 -0.53
CA VAL A 78 2.92 -0.99 -0.75
C VAL A 78 3.32 -0.81 -2.21
N THR A 79 2.84 0.24 -2.85
CA THR A 79 3.28 0.58 -4.22
C THR A 79 4.52 1.46 -4.15
N ILE A 80 5.66 0.96 -4.64
CA ILE A 80 6.95 1.66 -4.65
C ILE A 80 7.54 1.58 -6.05
N ASN A 81 7.62 2.71 -6.74
CA ASN A 81 8.09 2.80 -8.13
C ASN A 81 9.50 3.36 -8.26
N MET A 82 10.10 3.79 -7.15
CA MET A 82 11.42 4.40 -7.11
C MET A 82 12.04 4.33 -5.71
N VAL A 83 13.36 4.38 -5.64
CA VAL A 83 14.15 4.63 -4.43
C VAL A 83 15.12 5.81 -4.62
N ASP A 84 15.31 6.29 -5.86
CA ASP A 84 15.94 7.56 -6.16
C ASP A 84 14.86 8.64 -6.33
N PRO A 85 14.85 9.71 -5.50
CA PRO A 85 13.90 10.81 -5.64
C PRO A 85 13.94 11.55 -6.99
N HIS A 86 15.06 11.51 -7.72
CA HIS A 86 15.14 12.10 -9.07
C HIS A 86 14.32 11.30 -10.09
N VAL A 87 14.30 9.96 -9.98
CA VAL A 87 13.37 9.13 -10.74
C VAL A 87 11.93 9.39 -10.30
N GLY A 88 11.74 9.54 -8.99
CA GLY A 88 10.43 9.79 -8.39
C GLY A 88 9.77 11.10 -8.83
N GLU A 89 10.55 12.14 -9.07
CA GLU A 89 10.05 13.44 -9.58
C GLU A 89 9.32 13.30 -10.92
N ALA A 90 9.80 12.43 -11.80
CA ALA A 90 9.16 12.16 -13.08
C ALA A 90 7.85 11.36 -12.96
N ILE A 91 7.72 10.55 -11.90
CA ILE A 91 6.56 9.66 -11.69
C ILE A 91 5.47 10.35 -10.87
N HIS A 92 5.86 11.10 -9.85
CA HIS A 92 4.97 11.71 -8.86
C HIS A 92 5.03 13.24 -8.92
N PRO A 93 4.23 13.89 -9.77
CA PRO A 93 4.31 15.34 -9.97
C PRO A 93 3.96 16.13 -8.70
N TRP A 94 3.20 15.54 -7.79
CA TRP A 94 2.87 16.10 -6.49
C TRP A 94 2.36 15.04 -5.51
N ILE A 95 2.45 15.38 -4.22
CA ILE A 95 1.80 14.67 -3.12
C ILE A 95 1.09 15.68 -2.21
N PHE A 96 0.12 15.20 -1.42
CA PHE A 96 -0.47 15.97 -0.34
C PHE A 96 -0.08 15.33 1.01
N HIS A 97 0.70 16.07 1.80
CA HIS A 97 1.21 15.61 3.09
C HIS A 97 1.29 16.80 4.04
N ASP A 98 0.99 16.57 5.34
CA ASP A 98 0.96 17.62 6.38
C ASP A 98 0.14 18.86 5.97
N HIS A 99 -1.08 18.59 5.48
CA HIS A 99 -2.06 19.62 5.08
C HIS A 99 -1.57 20.58 3.97
N ARG A 100 -0.53 20.22 3.23
CA ARG A 100 -0.04 21.00 2.10
C ARG A 100 0.32 20.13 0.89
N ARG A 101 0.33 20.76 -0.26
CA ARG A 101 0.79 20.14 -1.51
C ARG A 101 2.29 20.36 -1.66
N HIS A 102 3.03 19.26 -1.86
CA HIS A 102 4.45 19.26 -2.23
C HIS A 102 4.58 18.86 -3.70
N THR A 103 5.59 19.38 -4.39
CA THR A 103 5.83 19.11 -5.82
C THR A 103 7.28 18.80 -6.10
N GLY A 104 7.56 18.23 -7.29
CA GLY A 104 8.90 17.96 -7.78
C GLY A 104 9.71 17.06 -6.84
N LEU A 105 11.01 17.35 -6.77
CA LEU A 105 11.96 16.57 -5.99
C LEU A 105 11.63 16.51 -4.48
N GLU A 106 11.04 17.58 -3.92
CA GLU A 106 10.59 17.57 -2.52
C GLU A 106 9.50 16.52 -2.29
N ALA A 107 8.50 16.48 -3.16
CA ALA A 107 7.43 15.47 -3.09
C ALA A 107 7.98 14.04 -3.17
N ALA A 108 8.91 13.79 -4.08
CA ALA A 108 9.54 12.49 -4.25
C ALA A 108 10.36 12.07 -3.03
N ARG A 109 11.12 12.99 -2.42
CA ARG A 109 11.90 12.74 -1.19
C ARG A 109 10.99 12.39 0.00
N ILE A 110 9.92 13.14 0.19
CA ILE A 110 8.96 12.86 1.26
C ILE A 110 8.33 11.48 1.06
N LEU A 111 7.81 11.20 -0.15
CA LEU A 111 7.20 9.90 -0.45
C LEU A 111 8.16 8.76 -0.21
N HIS A 112 9.39 8.85 -0.74
CA HIS A 112 10.43 7.83 -0.54
C HIS A 112 10.72 7.59 0.95
N ALA A 113 10.97 8.65 1.72
CA ALA A 113 11.25 8.52 3.16
C ALA A 113 10.10 7.82 3.89
N ARG A 114 8.86 8.22 3.61
CA ARG A 114 7.66 7.60 4.21
C ARG A 114 7.47 6.13 3.81
N GLN A 115 7.79 5.78 2.58
CA GLN A 115 7.74 4.40 2.10
C GLN A 115 8.78 3.53 2.80
N MET A 116 10.02 3.99 2.94
CA MET A 116 11.07 3.24 3.62
C MET A 116 10.75 3.05 5.11
N GLU A 117 10.31 4.12 5.80
CA GLU A 117 9.82 4.05 7.18
C GLU A 117 8.65 3.06 7.33
N SER A 118 7.73 3.04 6.35
CA SER A 118 6.61 2.09 6.36
C SER A 118 7.06 0.64 6.33
N LEU A 119 8.04 0.31 5.46
CA LEU A 119 8.56 -1.05 5.35
C LEU A 119 9.22 -1.50 6.65
N GLU A 120 10.05 -0.65 7.24
CA GLU A 120 10.74 -0.91 8.51
C GLU A 120 9.75 -1.15 9.65
N ARG A 121 8.76 -0.26 9.82
CA ARG A 121 7.74 -0.41 10.85
C ARG A 121 6.84 -1.64 10.66
N LEU A 122 6.50 -1.98 9.42
CA LEU A 122 5.71 -3.20 9.13
C LEU A 122 6.51 -4.46 9.46
N ALA A 123 7.82 -4.49 9.15
CA ALA A 123 8.69 -5.59 9.50
C ALA A 123 8.85 -5.74 11.03
N GLU A 124 9.05 -4.64 11.76
CA GLU A 124 9.09 -4.62 13.24
C GLU A 124 7.77 -5.08 13.87
N ALA A 125 6.64 -4.79 13.22
CA ALA A 125 5.32 -5.22 13.66
C ALA A 125 4.99 -6.68 13.31
N ASP A 126 5.86 -7.40 12.58
CA ASP A 126 5.64 -8.75 12.06
C ASP A 126 4.42 -8.84 11.11
N ILE A 127 4.19 -7.79 10.34
CA ILE A 127 3.17 -7.74 9.28
C ILE A 127 3.83 -8.04 7.93
N LEU A 128 3.32 -9.03 7.21
CA LEU A 128 3.85 -9.39 5.89
C LEU A 128 3.73 -8.22 4.92
N VAL A 129 4.83 -7.90 4.23
CA VAL A 129 4.89 -6.80 3.27
C VAL A 129 5.09 -7.33 1.86
N LYS A 130 4.18 -6.97 0.98
CA LYS A 130 4.33 -7.13 -0.46
C LYS A 130 4.55 -5.77 -1.09
N VAL A 131 5.50 -5.67 -2.00
CA VAL A 131 5.72 -4.46 -2.80
C VAL A 131 5.25 -4.70 -4.23
N ASN A 132 4.50 -3.76 -4.77
CA ASN A 132 4.18 -3.69 -6.19
C ASN A 132 4.90 -2.48 -6.81
N SER A 133 5.52 -2.69 -7.96
CA SER A 133 6.10 -1.60 -8.77
C SER A 133 5.52 -1.62 -10.17
N VAL A 134 5.22 -0.44 -10.69
CA VAL A 134 4.89 -0.26 -12.10
C VAL A 134 6.17 0.07 -12.85
N LEU A 135 6.53 -0.78 -13.81
CA LEU A 135 7.65 -0.54 -14.71
C LEU A 135 7.20 0.40 -15.82
N ILE A 136 7.82 1.58 -15.88
CA ILE A 136 7.50 2.66 -16.82
C ILE A 136 8.69 2.81 -17.76
N PRO A 137 8.61 2.32 -19.02
CA PRO A 137 9.71 2.36 -19.97
C PRO A 137 10.29 3.77 -20.16
N GLY A 138 11.60 3.89 -20.12
CA GLY A 138 12.33 5.16 -20.26
C GLY A 138 12.29 6.08 -19.02
N ILE A 139 11.68 5.64 -17.91
CA ILE A 139 11.62 6.41 -16.66
C ILE A 139 12.25 5.65 -15.50
N ASN A 140 11.80 4.42 -15.23
CA ASN A 140 12.29 3.63 -14.09
C ASN A 140 12.69 2.19 -14.44
N ASP A 141 12.74 1.82 -15.70
CA ASP A 141 13.11 0.50 -16.17
C ASP A 141 14.53 0.10 -15.72
N ASP A 142 15.52 0.97 -15.90
CA ASP A 142 16.90 0.73 -15.43
C ASP A 142 17.05 0.79 -13.89
N HIS A 143 16.00 1.28 -13.19
CA HIS A 143 16.02 1.50 -11.74
C HIS A 143 15.34 0.37 -10.92
N MET A 144 14.65 -0.56 -11.58
CA MET A 144 13.89 -1.61 -10.88
C MET A 144 14.75 -2.57 -10.05
N ALA A 145 16.01 -2.77 -10.42
CA ALA A 145 16.94 -3.59 -9.64
C ALA A 145 17.25 -2.94 -8.28
N ASP A 146 17.45 -1.62 -8.26
CA ASP A 146 17.72 -0.86 -7.03
C ASP A 146 16.47 -0.85 -6.12
N VAL A 147 15.29 -0.69 -6.70
CA VAL A 147 14.01 -0.82 -5.97
C VAL A 147 13.91 -2.20 -5.33
N HIS A 148 14.17 -3.27 -6.10
CA HIS A 148 14.12 -4.64 -5.58
C HIS A 148 15.06 -4.84 -4.40
N GLN A 149 16.30 -4.42 -4.54
CA GLN A 149 17.31 -4.55 -3.48
C GLN A 149 16.89 -3.78 -2.22
N ALA A 150 16.43 -2.54 -2.37
CA ALA A 150 16.07 -1.69 -1.25
C ALA A 150 14.86 -2.21 -0.47
N VAL A 151 13.81 -2.70 -1.17
CA VAL A 151 12.60 -3.20 -0.51
C VAL A 151 12.81 -4.56 0.14
N THR A 152 13.60 -5.44 -0.49
CA THR A 152 13.93 -6.75 0.06
C THR A 152 14.80 -6.62 1.32
N ALA A 153 15.78 -5.71 1.31
CA ALA A 153 16.60 -5.41 2.49
C ALA A 153 15.78 -4.89 3.69
N ARG A 154 14.55 -4.39 3.46
CA ARG A 154 13.61 -3.91 4.49
C ARG A 154 12.46 -4.88 4.78
N GLY A 155 12.62 -6.15 4.43
CA GLY A 155 11.68 -7.20 4.82
C GLY A 155 10.49 -7.43 3.89
N ALA A 156 10.48 -6.85 2.68
CA ALA A 156 9.47 -7.23 1.70
C ALA A 156 9.66 -8.70 1.29
N PHE A 157 8.65 -9.54 1.55
CA PHE A 157 8.70 -10.96 1.20
C PHE A 157 8.44 -11.21 -0.28
N LEU A 158 7.81 -10.28 -0.97
CA LEU A 158 7.48 -10.37 -2.39
C LEU A 158 7.55 -8.99 -3.05
N HIS A 159 8.24 -8.90 -4.16
CA HIS A 159 8.24 -7.73 -5.04
C HIS A 159 7.70 -8.11 -6.42
N ASN A 160 6.53 -7.59 -6.77
CA ASN A 160 5.94 -7.73 -8.09
C ASN A 160 6.28 -6.52 -8.95
N ILE A 161 6.80 -6.75 -10.14
CA ILE A 161 7.02 -5.73 -11.15
C ILE A 161 6.00 -5.94 -12.28
N MET A 162 5.22 -4.92 -12.56
CA MET A 162 4.15 -4.96 -13.56
C MET A 162 4.39 -3.89 -14.62
N PRO A 163 4.36 -4.21 -15.92
CA PRO A 163 4.52 -3.21 -16.97
C PRO A 163 3.34 -2.22 -16.94
N LEU A 164 3.64 -0.95 -17.22
CA LEU A 164 2.61 0.06 -17.43
C LEU A 164 1.77 -0.30 -18.65
N ILE A 165 0.47 -0.43 -18.44
CA ILE A 165 -0.49 -0.61 -19.54
C ILE A 165 -0.99 0.78 -19.94
N ALA A 166 -0.55 1.26 -21.10
CA ALA A 166 -1.07 2.49 -21.67
C ALA A 166 -2.57 2.34 -22.00
N ARG A 167 -3.38 3.32 -21.67
CA ARG A 167 -4.76 3.36 -22.17
C ARG A 167 -4.70 3.55 -23.68
N ALA A 168 -5.45 2.73 -24.42
CA ALA A 168 -5.77 3.05 -25.81
C ALA A 168 -6.62 4.33 -25.79
N GLU A 169 -6.22 5.32 -26.60
CA GLU A 169 -7.02 6.52 -26.88
C GLU A 169 -8.29 6.17 -27.64
#